data_153e5f030d870fcf2a9773843ad3196c
#
_entry.id   153e5f030d870fcf2a9773843ad3196c
#
_cell.length_a   1.000
_cell.length_b   1.000
_cell.length_c   1.000
_cell.angle_alpha   90.00
_cell.angle_beta   90.00
_cell.angle_gamma   90.00
#
_symmetry.space_group_name_H-M   'P 1'
#
loop_
_entity.id
_entity.type
_entity.pdbx_description
1 polymer ?
#
loop_
_entity_poly.entity_id
_entity_poly.type
_entity_poly.pdbx_seq_one_letter_code
_entity_poly.pdbx_strand_id
1 'polypeptide(L)'
;MKIRVVVLIILAIIIADQGLKIWVKTSMYYGEQINLIGNWFRLFFIENEGMAWGWKFGGEWGKLILTIFRLIAVIFGVFYIRSIVSKNYHRGFIICVCMIFAGALGNLIDSMFYGLIFSRSDDGLPLATMFPPGGGYAGFLHGKVVDMIWMPIIENKTLPTWIPFWGGERFTFFSPIFNIADASISVGVIVILLFQRRFFKKKPHEEHATIETNSQVNDTVQVL
;
A
#
# COMPACT_ATOMS: atom_id res chain seq x y z
N MET A 1 -7.37 -9.77 -19.15
CA MET A 1 -8.43 -9.58 -18.12
C MET A 1 -9.32 -8.43 -18.54
N LYS A 2 -10.65 -8.48 -18.28
CA LYS A 2 -11.54 -7.37 -18.67
C LYS A 2 -11.34 -6.17 -17.72
N ILE A 3 -11.38 -4.94 -18.23
CA ILE A 3 -11.19 -3.71 -17.42
C ILE A 3 -12.22 -3.58 -16.28
N ARG A 4 -13.44 -4.08 -16.46
CA ARG A 4 -14.48 -4.09 -15.41
C ARG A 4 -14.03 -4.88 -14.18
N VAL A 5 -13.32 -6.01 -14.35
CA VAL A 5 -12.78 -6.81 -13.23
C VAL A 5 -11.67 -6.06 -12.51
N VAL A 6 -10.81 -5.36 -13.24
CA VAL A 6 -9.77 -4.48 -12.68
C VAL A 6 -10.38 -3.43 -11.76
N VAL A 7 -11.39 -2.72 -12.27
CA VAL A 7 -12.10 -1.68 -11.50
C VAL A 7 -12.75 -2.26 -10.24
N LEU A 8 -13.39 -3.42 -10.34
CA LEU A 8 -14.02 -4.08 -9.18
C LEU A 8 -12.99 -4.47 -8.10
N ILE A 9 -11.82 -4.98 -8.49
CA ILE A 9 -10.75 -5.32 -7.53
C ILE A 9 -10.27 -4.05 -6.82
N ILE A 10 -9.99 -2.99 -7.56
CA ILE A 10 -9.53 -1.73 -7.00
C ILE A 10 -10.56 -1.15 -6.04
N LEU A 11 -11.83 -1.09 -6.45
CA LEU A 11 -12.93 -0.57 -5.62
C LEU A 11 -13.12 -1.40 -4.35
N ALA A 12 -13.07 -2.73 -4.43
CA ALA A 12 -13.22 -3.61 -3.27
C ALA A 12 -12.14 -3.33 -2.22
N ILE A 13 -10.88 -3.17 -2.63
CA ILE A 13 -9.77 -2.87 -1.74
C ILE A 13 -9.94 -1.48 -1.12
N ILE A 14 -10.28 -0.47 -1.92
CA ILE A 14 -10.48 0.91 -1.42
C ILE A 14 -11.64 0.97 -0.44
N ILE A 15 -12.76 0.31 -0.73
CA ILE A 15 -13.93 0.29 0.17
C ILE A 15 -13.57 -0.38 1.49
N ALA A 16 -12.84 -1.50 1.46
CA ALA A 16 -12.40 -2.18 2.66
C ALA A 16 -11.43 -1.31 3.49
N ASP A 17 -10.44 -0.69 2.83
CA ASP A 17 -9.45 0.18 3.47
C ASP A 17 -10.12 1.42 4.10
N GLN A 18 -10.84 2.17 3.29
CA GLN A 18 -11.48 3.42 3.75
C GLN A 18 -12.59 3.16 4.77
N GLY A 19 -13.36 2.09 4.61
CA GLY A 19 -14.39 1.69 5.56
C GLY A 19 -13.79 1.41 6.94
N LEU A 20 -12.71 0.63 7.01
CA LEU A 20 -12.02 0.34 8.26
C LEU A 20 -11.36 1.59 8.85
N LYS A 21 -10.70 2.42 8.05
CA LYS A 21 -10.08 3.68 8.48
C LYS A 21 -11.08 4.66 9.07
N ILE A 22 -12.21 4.86 8.40
CA ILE A 22 -13.28 5.74 8.90
C ILE A 22 -13.82 5.20 10.20
N TRP A 23 -14.12 3.90 10.28
CA TRP A 23 -14.63 3.28 11.49
C TRP A 23 -13.65 3.44 12.66
N VAL A 24 -12.37 3.11 12.47
CA VAL A 24 -11.32 3.25 13.49
C VAL A 24 -11.25 4.70 13.97
N LYS A 25 -11.14 5.65 13.04
CA LYS A 25 -10.98 7.06 13.37
C LYS A 25 -12.16 7.65 14.14
N THR A 26 -13.38 7.17 13.87
CA THR A 26 -14.61 7.69 14.51
C THR A 26 -15.09 6.91 15.73
N SER A 27 -14.51 5.71 15.98
CA SER A 27 -14.96 4.79 17.03
C SER A 27 -13.88 4.39 18.03
N MET A 28 -12.61 4.74 17.77
CA MET A 28 -11.49 4.48 18.67
C MET A 28 -10.81 5.79 19.08
N TYR A 29 -10.38 5.87 20.34
CA TYR A 29 -9.51 6.95 20.80
C TYR A 29 -8.11 6.80 20.21
N TYR A 30 -7.43 7.92 20.01
CA TYR A 30 -6.03 7.89 19.56
C TYR A 30 -5.18 7.12 20.58
N GLY A 31 -4.36 6.19 20.11
CA GLY A 31 -3.59 5.28 20.98
C GLY A 31 -4.37 4.12 21.58
N GLU A 32 -5.68 4.01 21.34
CA GLU A 32 -6.48 2.90 21.83
C GLU A 32 -6.11 1.59 21.13
N GLN A 33 -6.16 0.49 21.91
CA GLN A 33 -5.82 -0.84 21.47
C GLN A 33 -6.94 -1.83 21.74
N ILE A 34 -7.33 -2.60 20.73
CA ILE A 34 -8.33 -3.67 20.81
C ILE A 34 -7.70 -4.99 20.35
N ASN A 35 -7.68 -5.99 21.23
CA ASN A 35 -7.20 -7.32 20.87
C ASN A 35 -8.25 -8.05 20.00
N LEU A 36 -7.87 -8.49 18.80
CA LEU A 36 -8.74 -9.26 17.90
C LEU A 36 -8.51 -10.76 18.06
N ILE A 37 -7.25 -11.21 18.02
CA ILE A 37 -6.90 -12.62 18.18
C ILE A 37 -5.72 -12.71 19.15
N GLY A 38 -5.98 -13.20 20.35
CA GLY A 38 -4.97 -13.31 21.39
C GLY A 38 -4.24 -11.98 21.62
N ASN A 39 -2.92 -12.04 21.80
CA ASN A 39 -2.08 -10.87 22.03
C ASN A 39 -1.24 -10.50 20.80
N TRP A 40 -1.38 -11.22 19.68
CA TRP A 40 -0.51 -11.04 18.51
C TRP A 40 -1.19 -10.34 17.33
N PHE A 41 -2.52 -10.26 17.30
CA PHE A 41 -3.27 -9.53 16.26
C PHE A 41 -4.24 -8.55 16.92
N ARG A 42 -3.97 -7.25 16.75
CA ARG A 42 -4.64 -6.15 17.44
C ARG A 42 -5.00 -5.05 16.47
N LEU A 43 -6.02 -4.28 16.82
CA LEU A 43 -6.19 -2.94 16.31
C LEU A 43 -5.50 -1.97 17.25
N PHE A 44 -4.72 -1.07 16.73
CA PHE A 44 -4.06 0.01 17.48
C PHE A 44 -4.12 1.29 16.67
N PHE A 45 -5.00 2.22 17.05
CA PHE A 45 -5.25 3.43 16.29
C PHE A 45 -4.13 4.44 16.45
N ILE A 46 -3.45 4.74 15.35
CA ILE A 46 -2.50 5.85 15.23
C ILE A 46 -2.72 6.60 13.92
N GLU A 47 -2.21 7.82 13.86
CA GLU A 47 -2.15 8.62 12.64
C GLU A 47 -0.71 8.87 12.23
N ASN A 48 -0.43 8.64 10.97
CA ASN A 48 0.89 8.78 10.37
C ASN A 48 0.88 9.92 9.34
N GLU A 49 1.92 10.73 9.34
CA GLU A 49 2.10 11.76 8.30
C GLU A 49 2.42 11.16 6.91
N GLY A 50 2.38 9.84 6.82
CA GLY A 50 2.56 9.08 5.58
C GLY A 50 4.00 8.65 5.33
N MET A 51 4.89 8.83 6.29
CA MET A 51 6.27 8.37 6.19
C MET A 51 6.45 7.01 6.88
N ALA A 52 7.17 6.10 6.22
CA ALA A 52 7.55 4.83 6.83
C ALA A 52 8.40 5.07 8.08
N TRP A 53 8.15 4.29 9.14
CA TRP A 53 8.94 4.29 10.39
C TRP A 53 8.90 5.59 11.21
N GLY A 54 7.90 6.47 11.00
CA GLY A 54 7.76 7.70 11.77
C GLY A 54 8.86 8.76 11.52
N TRP A 55 9.63 8.60 10.47
CA TRP A 55 10.65 9.60 10.09
C TRP A 55 9.98 10.89 9.65
N LYS A 56 10.16 11.95 10.43
CA LYS A 56 9.70 13.29 10.09
C LYS A 56 10.78 14.00 9.26
N PHE A 57 10.78 13.78 7.96
CA PHE A 57 11.69 14.48 7.06
C PHE A 57 11.03 15.79 6.59
N GLY A 58 11.58 16.93 6.97
CA GLY A 58 11.19 18.24 6.41
C GLY A 58 9.86 18.82 6.88
N GLY A 59 9.22 18.34 7.97
CA GLY A 59 7.99 18.90 8.52
C GLY A 59 6.84 18.93 7.50
N GLU A 60 6.09 20.04 7.43
CA GLU A 60 4.96 20.22 6.51
C GLU A 60 5.34 20.07 5.02
N TRP A 61 6.53 20.52 4.63
CA TRP A 61 7.04 20.38 3.27
C TRP A 61 7.32 18.93 2.89
N GLY A 62 7.89 18.15 3.81
CA GLY A 62 8.13 16.73 3.55
C GLY A 62 6.84 15.96 3.30
N LYS A 63 5.79 16.26 4.05
CA LYS A 63 4.45 15.70 3.87
C LYS A 63 3.84 16.07 2.52
N LEU A 64 3.91 17.35 2.14
CA LEU A 64 3.40 17.82 0.86
C LEU A 64 4.13 17.14 -0.31
N ILE A 65 5.45 17.08 -0.28
CA ILE A 65 6.26 16.40 -1.31
C ILE A 65 5.86 14.94 -1.44
N LEU A 66 5.70 14.23 -0.33
CA LEU A 66 5.28 12.82 -0.33
C LEU A 66 3.88 12.65 -0.91
N THR A 67 2.95 13.54 -0.57
CA THR A 67 1.59 13.50 -1.11
C THR A 67 1.56 13.76 -2.62
N ILE A 68 2.34 14.73 -3.10
CA ILE A 68 2.50 15.01 -4.52
C ILE A 68 3.14 13.82 -5.25
N PHE A 69 4.18 13.21 -4.67
CA PHE A 69 4.80 12.01 -5.22
C PHE A 69 3.78 10.86 -5.37
N ARG A 70 2.96 10.61 -4.35
CA ARG A 70 1.87 9.61 -4.41
C ARG A 70 0.85 9.95 -5.49
N LEU A 71 0.47 11.21 -5.63
CA LEU A 71 -0.46 11.67 -6.66
C LEU A 71 0.08 11.37 -8.06
N ILE A 72 1.35 11.70 -8.32
CA ILE A 72 2.01 11.41 -9.60
C ILE A 72 2.06 9.90 -9.84
N ALA A 73 2.42 9.10 -8.84
CA ALA A 73 2.47 7.65 -8.93
C ALA A 73 1.09 7.04 -9.25
N VAL A 74 0.01 7.57 -8.65
CA VAL A 74 -1.36 7.12 -8.93
C VAL A 74 -1.78 7.51 -10.35
N ILE A 75 -1.49 8.72 -10.82
CA ILE A 75 -1.76 9.13 -12.20
C ILE A 75 -1.05 8.21 -13.19
N PHE A 76 0.25 7.96 -12.98
CA PHE A 76 1.02 7.02 -13.80
C PHE A 76 0.43 5.60 -13.74
N GLY A 77 0.01 5.15 -12.56
CA GLY A 77 -0.60 3.84 -12.34
C GLY A 77 -1.86 3.61 -13.18
N VAL A 78 -2.70 4.64 -13.38
CA VAL A 78 -3.88 4.55 -14.26
C VAL A 78 -3.48 4.20 -15.70
N PHE A 79 -2.51 4.92 -16.26
CA PHE A 79 -2.02 4.66 -17.63
C PHE A 79 -1.33 3.30 -17.72
N TYR A 80 -0.54 2.94 -16.72
CA TYR A 80 0.15 1.67 -16.68
C TYR A 80 -0.82 0.48 -16.63
N ILE A 81 -1.84 0.52 -15.76
CA ILE A 81 -2.87 -0.52 -15.69
C ILE A 81 -3.60 -0.66 -17.03
N ARG A 82 -4.01 0.44 -17.66
CA ARG A 82 -4.62 0.39 -18.98
C ARG A 82 -3.71 -0.29 -20.02
N SER A 83 -2.43 0.04 -20.02
CA SER A 83 -1.45 -0.54 -20.92
C SER A 83 -1.28 -2.05 -20.72
N ILE A 84 -1.10 -2.53 -19.48
CA ILE A 84 -0.90 -3.97 -19.22
C ILE A 84 -2.16 -4.80 -19.46
N VAL A 85 -3.34 -4.21 -19.27
CA VAL A 85 -4.62 -4.85 -19.59
C VAL A 85 -4.80 -4.96 -21.11
N SER A 86 -4.56 -3.91 -21.88
CA SER A 86 -4.66 -3.92 -23.34
C SER A 86 -3.66 -4.87 -24.00
N LYS A 87 -2.45 -4.97 -23.46
CA LYS A 87 -1.40 -5.89 -23.92
C LYS A 87 -1.57 -7.33 -23.43
N ASN A 88 -2.68 -7.64 -22.73
CA ASN A 88 -3.00 -8.99 -22.23
C ASN A 88 -1.89 -9.64 -21.39
N TYR A 89 -1.26 -8.87 -20.49
CA TYR A 89 -0.32 -9.41 -19.52
C TYR A 89 -0.95 -10.52 -18.65
N HIS A 90 -0.11 -11.28 -17.98
CA HIS A 90 -0.57 -12.37 -17.10
C HIS A 90 -1.57 -11.85 -16.06
N ARG A 91 -2.70 -12.58 -15.86
CA ARG A 91 -3.78 -12.13 -14.97
C ARG A 91 -3.32 -11.90 -13.53
N GLY A 92 -2.46 -12.78 -12.99
CA GLY A 92 -1.89 -12.62 -11.66
C GLY A 92 -1.05 -11.34 -11.52
N PHE A 93 -0.26 -11.00 -12.55
CA PHE A 93 0.49 -9.75 -12.58
C PHE A 93 -0.43 -8.52 -12.55
N ILE A 94 -1.49 -8.53 -13.37
CA ILE A 94 -2.47 -7.43 -13.39
C ILE A 94 -3.13 -7.27 -12.01
N ILE A 95 -3.51 -8.38 -11.34
CA ILE A 95 -4.11 -8.34 -10.00
C ILE A 95 -3.13 -7.71 -8.99
N CYS A 96 -1.87 -8.13 -8.99
CA CYS A 96 -0.86 -7.55 -8.09
C CYS A 96 -0.67 -6.05 -8.32
N VAL A 97 -0.62 -5.60 -9.59
CA VAL A 97 -0.55 -4.17 -9.91
C VAL A 97 -1.80 -3.42 -9.46
N CYS A 98 -2.99 -4.03 -9.58
CA CYS A 98 -4.22 -3.44 -9.05
C CYS A 98 -4.19 -3.30 -7.52
N MET A 99 -3.63 -4.29 -6.79
CA MET A 99 -3.45 -4.22 -5.34
C MET A 99 -2.52 -3.08 -4.93
N ILE A 100 -1.37 -2.96 -5.60
CA ILE A 100 -0.41 -1.87 -5.37
C ILE A 100 -1.06 -0.51 -5.65
N PHE A 101 -1.76 -0.40 -6.77
CA PHE A 101 -2.46 0.82 -7.16
C PHE A 101 -3.55 1.21 -6.17
N ALA A 102 -4.40 0.25 -5.75
CA ALA A 102 -5.49 0.49 -4.81
C ALA A 102 -4.95 0.93 -3.45
N GLY A 103 -3.88 0.32 -2.96
CA GLY A 103 -3.24 0.74 -1.72
C GLY A 103 -2.63 2.14 -1.82
N ALA A 104 -1.91 2.45 -2.91
CA ALA A 104 -1.38 3.80 -3.13
C ALA A 104 -2.50 4.85 -3.18
N LEU A 105 -3.62 4.54 -3.86
CA LEU A 105 -4.78 5.42 -3.96
C LEU A 105 -5.49 5.57 -2.60
N GLY A 106 -5.64 4.49 -1.79
CA GLY A 106 -6.22 4.55 -0.46
C GLY A 106 -5.46 5.51 0.46
N ASN A 107 -4.15 5.37 0.57
CA ASN A 107 -3.32 6.28 1.37
C ASN A 107 -3.25 7.71 0.78
N LEU A 108 -3.41 7.86 -0.53
CA LEU A 108 -3.53 9.19 -1.16
C LEU A 108 -4.85 9.88 -0.77
N ILE A 109 -5.97 9.13 -0.73
CA ILE A 109 -7.28 9.66 -0.30
C ILE A 109 -7.17 10.24 1.11
N ASP A 110 -6.55 9.52 2.05
CA ASP A 110 -6.33 10.01 3.42
C ASP A 110 -5.54 11.32 3.40
N SER A 111 -4.41 11.32 2.70
CA SER A 111 -3.50 12.49 2.62
C SER A 111 -4.17 13.71 1.98
N MET A 112 -5.07 13.51 1.03
CA MET A 112 -5.77 14.60 0.33
C MET A 112 -6.94 15.15 1.16
N PHE A 113 -7.73 14.28 1.79
CA PHE A 113 -9.06 14.64 2.24
C PHE A 113 -9.29 14.55 3.75
N TYR A 114 -8.56 13.67 4.49
CA TYR A 114 -8.86 13.45 5.90
C TYR A 114 -8.65 14.70 6.76
N GLY A 115 -7.68 15.56 6.38
CA GLY A 115 -7.50 16.85 7.02
C GLY A 115 -8.73 17.77 6.95
N LEU A 116 -9.47 17.70 5.82
CA LEU A 116 -10.68 18.50 5.60
C LEU A 116 -11.94 17.89 6.23
N ILE A 117 -12.01 16.54 6.25
CA ILE A 117 -13.23 15.82 6.60
C ILE A 117 -13.37 15.62 8.11
N PHE A 118 -12.26 15.36 8.82
CA PHE A 118 -12.31 14.93 10.22
C PHE A 118 -11.81 16.01 11.18
N SER A 119 -12.30 15.94 12.44
CA SER A 119 -11.66 16.62 13.54
C SER A 119 -10.33 15.94 13.91
N ARG A 120 -9.51 16.63 14.69
CA ARG A 120 -8.18 16.14 15.12
C ARG A 120 -8.33 14.95 16.07
N SER A 121 -7.47 13.95 15.87
CA SER A 121 -7.23 12.86 16.82
C SER A 121 -5.88 13.07 17.47
N ASP A 122 -5.86 13.11 18.80
CA ASP A 122 -4.61 13.22 19.59
C ASP A 122 -4.88 12.69 21.00
N ASP A 123 -3.83 12.51 21.81
CA ASP A 123 -3.96 12.05 23.19
C ASP A 123 -4.87 13.00 23.99
N GLY A 124 -5.84 12.41 24.69
CA GLY A 124 -6.78 13.15 25.54
C GLY A 124 -7.89 13.89 24.80
N LEU A 125 -7.93 13.86 23.47
CA LEU A 125 -9.05 14.40 22.70
C LEU A 125 -10.21 13.41 22.60
N PRO A 126 -11.46 13.90 22.39
CA PRO A 126 -12.61 13.04 22.12
C PRO A 126 -12.45 12.31 20.79
N LEU A 127 -13.34 11.33 20.55
CA LEU A 127 -13.42 10.63 19.27
C LEU A 127 -13.55 11.63 18.11
N ALA A 128 -12.87 11.34 17.01
CA ALA A 128 -12.95 12.21 15.85
C ALA A 128 -14.36 12.19 15.24
N THR A 129 -14.81 13.36 14.83
CA THR A 129 -16.11 13.56 14.18
C THR A 129 -15.88 13.88 12.70
N MET A 130 -16.82 13.43 11.85
CA MET A 130 -16.85 13.83 10.45
C MET A 130 -17.52 15.21 10.31
N PHE A 131 -16.95 16.04 9.44
CA PHE A 131 -17.47 17.38 9.12
C PHE A 131 -17.72 18.24 10.36
N PRO A 132 -16.73 18.45 11.23
CA PRO A 132 -16.91 19.23 12.45
C PRO A 132 -17.26 20.69 12.12
N PRO A 133 -18.10 21.37 12.95
CA PRO A 133 -18.57 22.73 12.68
C PRO A 133 -17.45 23.77 12.50
N GLY A 134 -16.27 23.53 13.10
CA GLY A 134 -15.09 24.39 12.98
C GLY A 134 -14.21 24.10 11.76
N GLY A 135 -14.61 23.19 10.89
CA GLY A 135 -13.77 22.67 9.81
C GLY A 135 -12.85 21.53 10.25
N GLY A 136 -12.16 20.91 9.29
CA GLY A 136 -11.25 19.80 9.56
C GLY A 136 -9.95 20.23 10.25
N TYR A 137 -9.12 19.24 10.64
CA TYR A 137 -7.88 19.49 11.38
C TYR A 137 -6.73 20.02 10.53
N ALA A 138 -6.81 19.92 9.20
CA ALA A 138 -5.77 20.39 8.28
C ALA A 138 -6.35 20.75 6.90
N GLY A 139 -5.55 21.42 6.07
CA GLY A 139 -5.90 21.75 4.70
C GLY A 139 -5.81 20.57 3.74
N PHE A 140 -6.20 20.81 2.49
CA PHE A 140 -6.05 19.86 1.38
C PHE A 140 -4.58 19.41 1.23
N LEU A 141 -4.34 18.13 0.96
CA LEU A 141 -3.04 17.46 0.88
C LEU A 141 -2.27 17.30 2.21
N HIS A 142 -2.84 17.74 3.33
CA HIS A 142 -2.22 17.68 4.65
C HIS A 142 -2.93 16.70 5.60
N GLY A 143 -3.80 15.83 5.08
CA GLY A 143 -4.43 14.74 5.84
C GLY A 143 -3.41 13.72 6.32
N LYS A 144 -3.59 13.14 7.50
CA LYS A 144 -2.78 12.05 8.03
C LYS A 144 -3.37 10.71 7.59
N VAL A 145 -2.49 9.74 7.34
CA VAL A 145 -2.90 8.36 7.05
C VAL A 145 -3.28 7.68 8.35
N VAL A 146 -4.42 6.98 8.35
CA VAL A 146 -4.88 6.20 9.50
C VAL A 146 -4.29 4.80 9.44
N ASP A 147 -3.54 4.45 10.47
CA ASP A 147 -2.94 3.12 10.67
C ASP A 147 -3.59 2.44 11.87
N MET A 148 -3.82 1.10 11.78
CA MET A 148 -4.53 0.40 12.84
C MET A 148 -4.16 -1.06 13.02
N ILE A 149 -3.60 -1.73 12.03
CA ILE A 149 -3.29 -3.16 12.12
C ILE A 149 -1.92 -3.32 12.76
N TRP A 150 -1.88 -3.98 13.92
CA TRP A 150 -0.65 -4.26 14.64
C TRP A 150 -0.52 -5.76 14.91
N MET A 151 0.60 -6.33 14.44
CA MET A 151 0.85 -7.77 14.54
C MET A 151 2.24 -8.03 15.15
N PRO A 152 2.46 -7.70 16.45
CA PRO A 152 3.72 -7.99 17.10
C PRO A 152 3.89 -9.52 17.28
N ILE A 153 4.79 -10.13 16.49
CA ILE A 153 5.05 -11.58 16.58
C ILE A 153 5.78 -11.91 17.88
N ILE A 154 6.72 -11.05 18.27
CA ILE A 154 7.43 -11.11 19.54
C ILE A 154 7.36 -9.72 20.15
N GLU A 155 6.77 -9.59 21.33
CA GLU A 155 6.61 -8.31 22.00
C GLU A 155 7.42 -8.27 23.30
N ASN A 156 8.17 -7.17 23.50
CA ASN A 156 8.90 -6.85 24.73
C ASN A 156 9.77 -8.00 25.29
N LYS A 157 10.35 -8.83 24.43
CA LYS A 157 11.31 -9.84 24.85
C LYS A 157 12.68 -9.21 25.08
N THR A 158 13.27 -9.49 26.22
CA THR A 158 14.66 -9.09 26.47
C THR A 158 15.58 -9.97 25.63
N LEU A 159 16.40 -9.34 24.80
CA LEU A 159 17.39 -10.06 23.99
C LEU A 159 18.47 -10.68 24.91
N PRO A 160 18.95 -11.89 24.59
CA PRO A 160 20.05 -12.51 25.31
C PRO A 160 21.28 -11.60 25.34
N THR A 161 21.95 -11.52 26.49
CA THR A 161 23.11 -10.63 26.73
C THR A 161 24.33 -10.92 25.85
N TRP A 162 24.36 -12.09 25.19
CA TRP A 162 25.44 -12.48 24.27
C TRP A 162 25.31 -11.86 22.87
N ILE A 163 24.17 -11.21 22.54
CA ILE A 163 23.99 -10.56 21.25
C ILE A 163 24.77 -9.25 21.23
N PRO A 164 25.71 -9.04 20.28
CA PRO A 164 26.46 -7.82 20.19
C PRO A 164 25.52 -6.62 19.91
N PHE A 165 25.79 -5.47 20.55
CA PHE A 165 25.11 -4.18 20.40
C PHE A 165 23.68 -4.08 20.97
N TRP A 166 22.89 -5.16 21.04
CA TRP A 166 21.49 -5.14 21.51
C TRP A 166 21.19 -6.10 22.67
N GLY A 167 22.22 -6.79 23.19
CA GLY A 167 22.06 -7.71 24.32
C GLY A 167 21.50 -6.99 25.55
N GLY A 168 20.44 -7.53 26.15
CA GLY A 168 19.77 -6.94 27.30
C GLY A 168 18.69 -5.89 26.96
N GLU A 169 18.57 -5.43 25.72
CA GLU A 169 17.53 -4.51 25.32
C GLU A 169 16.19 -5.21 25.09
N ARG A 170 15.09 -4.45 25.25
CA ARG A 170 13.75 -4.92 24.91
C ARG A 170 13.54 -4.89 23.41
N PHE A 171 13.18 -6.01 22.85
CA PHE A 171 12.97 -6.19 21.41
C PHE A 171 11.52 -6.55 21.11
N THR A 172 10.95 -5.89 20.12
CA THR A 172 9.65 -6.23 19.55
C THR A 172 9.85 -6.55 18.07
N PHE A 173 9.59 -7.80 17.68
CA PHE A 173 9.68 -8.21 16.29
C PHE A 173 8.37 -7.91 15.57
N PHE A 174 8.46 -7.21 14.42
CA PHE A 174 7.35 -6.74 13.62
C PHE A 174 6.50 -5.71 14.38
N SER A 175 7.12 -4.59 14.74
CA SER A 175 6.48 -3.49 15.46
C SER A 175 5.70 -2.48 14.60
N PRO A 176 5.87 -2.39 13.23
CA PRO A 176 5.12 -1.43 12.45
C PRO A 176 3.60 -1.64 12.54
N ILE A 177 2.87 -0.54 12.72
CA ILE A 177 1.43 -0.49 12.59
C ILE A 177 1.14 -0.05 11.16
N PHE A 178 0.21 -0.71 10.50
CA PHE A 178 -0.10 -0.50 9.10
C PHE A 178 -1.62 -0.59 8.85
N ASN A 179 -2.04 -0.38 7.62
CA ASN A 179 -3.44 -0.43 7.19
C ASN A 179 -3.65 -1.41 6.02
N ILE A 180 -4.89 -1.56 5.54
CA ILE A 180 -5.23 -2.46 4.43
C ILE A 180 -4.52 -2.01 3.14
N ALA A 181 -4.38 -0.71 2.91
CA ALA A 181 -3.67 -0.17 1.75
C ALA A 181 -2.20 -0.61 1.75
N ASP A 182 -1.49 -0.50 2.88
CA ASP A 182 -0.10 -0.92 3.02
C ASP A 182 0.07 -2.43 2.85
N ALA A 183 -0.86 -3.22 3.44
CA ALA A 183 -0.91 -4.67 3.24
C ALA A 183 -1.07 -5.03 1.76
N SER A 184 -1.98 -4.33 1.05
CA SER A 184 -2.22 -4.55 -0.37
C SER A 184 -1.00 -4.24 -1.23
N ILE A 185 -0.30 -3.14 -0.94
CA ILE A 185 0.97 -2.81 -1.61
C ILE A 185 2.00 -3.91 -1.36
N SER A 186 2.21 -4.26 -0.10
CA SER A 186 3.23 -5.23 0.30
C SER A 186 2.99 -6.61 -0.32
N VAL A 187 1.77 -7.12 -0.23
CA VAL A 187 1.40 -8.41 -0.84
C VAL A 187 1.55 -8.36 -2.36
N GLY A 188 1.09 -7.29 -3.01
CA GLY A 188 1.23 -7.12 -4.45
C GLY A 188 2.69 -7.16 -4.90
N VAL A 189 3.58 -6.44 -4.21
CA VAL A 189 5.02 -6.42 -4.50
C VAL A 189 5.65 -7.78 -4.25
N ILE A 190 5.42 -8.39 -3.09
CA ILE A 190 5.99 -9.71 -2.73
C ILE A 190 5.58 -10.77 -3.75
N VAL A 191 4.30 -10.82 -4.13
CA VAL A 191 3.81 -11.79 -5.13
C VAL A 191 4.45 -11.55 -6.51
N ILE A 192 4.63 -10.30 -6.93
CA ILE A 192 5.35 -10.01 -8.19
C ILE A 192 6.80 -10.54 -8.13
N LEU A 193 7.51 -10.27 -7.04
CA LEU A 193 8.90 -10.70 -6.88
C LEU A 193 9.02 -12.23 -6.85
N LEU A 194 8.15 -12.93 -6.13
CA LEU A 194 8.18 -14.39 -6.03
C LEU A 194 7.81 -15.10 -7.35
N PHE A 195 6.85 -14.54 -8.08
CA PHE A 195 6.30 -15.15 -9.28
C PHE A 195 6.72 -14.46 -10.59
N GLN A 196 7.74 -13.58 -10.55
CA GLN A 196 8.20 -12.85 -11.73
C GLN A 196 8.46 -13.74 -12.95
N ARG A 197 9.14 -14.89 -12.78
CA ARG A 197 9.42 -15.83 -13.86
C ARG A 197 8.15 -16.36 -14.53
N ARG A 198 7.07 -16.60 -13.75
CA ARG A 198 5.78 -17.07 -14.26
C ARG A 198 5.03 -15.96 -14.96
N PHE A 199 5.11 -14.73 -14.45
CA PHE A 199 4.37 -13.60 -14.99
C PHE A 199 4.92 -13.10 -16.32
N PHE A 200 6.23 -13.21 -16.53
CA PHE A 200 6.93 -12.71 -17.72
C PHE A 200 7.43 -13.82 -18.66
N LYS A 201 6.98 -15.07 -18.47
CA LYS A 201 7.30 -16.18 -19.39
C LYS A 201 6.69 -15.87 -20.76
N LYS A 202 7.53 -15.84 -21.82
CA LYS A 202 7.08 -15.67 -23.20
C LYS A 202 6.09 -16.78 -23.57
N LYS A 203 5.02 -16.45 -24.25
CA LYS A 203 4.09 -17.44 -24.79
C LYS A 203 4.80 -18.24 -25.88
N PRO A 204 4.67 -19.57 -25.94
CA PRO A 204 5.35 -20.42 -26.94
C PRO A 204 5.09 -20.01 -28.40
N HIS A 205 3.97 -19.38 -28.70
CA HIS A 205 3.61 -18.93 -30.04
C HIS A 205 4.50 -17.81 -30.60
N GLU A 206 5.15 -17.01 -29.76
CA GLU A 206 6.05 -15.95 -30.21
C GLU A 206 7.45 -16.50 -30.56
N GLU A 207 7.82 -17.62 -29.97
CA GLU A 207 9.10 -18.28 -30.20
C GLU A 207 9.11 -18.97 -31.57
N HIS A 208 8.02 -19.61 -31.98
CA HIS A 208 7.89 -20.22 -33.30
C HIS A 208 7.86 -19.17 -34.42
N ALA A 209 7.16 -18.07 -34.27
CA ALA A 209 7.11 -16.99 -35.27
C ALA A 209 8.50 -16.34 -35.47
N THR A 210 9.28 -16.21 -34.42
CA THR A 210 10.65 -15.63 -34.51
C THR A 210 11.63 -16.61 -35.17
N ILE A 211 11.48 -17.91 -34.93
CA ILE A 211 12.31 -18.97 -35.56
C ILE A 211 11.99 -19.09 -37.05
N GLU A 212 10.70 -19.09 -37.43
CA GLU A 212 10.29 -19.15 -38.84
C GLU A 212 10.73 -17.90 -39.62
N THR A 213 10.64 -16.71 -39.05
CA THR A 213 11.08 -15.47 -39.68
C THR A 213 12.60 -15.46 -39.86
N ASN A 214 13.38 -15.95 -38.91
CA ASN A 214 14.83 -16.01 -38.99
C ASN A 214 15.30 -17.12 -39.98
N SER A 215 14.57 -18.23 -40.10
CA SER A 215 14.90 -19.27 -41.10
C SER A 215 14.63 -18.77 -42.52
N GLN A 216 13.52 -18.09 -42.78
CA GLN A 216 13.21 -17.49 -44.08
C GLN A 216 14.20 -16.40 -44.50
N VAL A 217 14.69 -15.58 -43.56
CA VAL A 217 15.75 -14.58 -43.85
C VAL A 217 17.05 -15.21 -44.18
N ASN A 218 17.46 -16.27 -43.48
CA ASN A 218 18.69 -16.99 -43.78
C ASN A 218 18.67 -17.73 -45.13
N ASP A 219 17.53 -18.32 -45.49
CA ASP A 219 17.36 -18.99 -46.79
C ASP A 219 17.41 -17.98 -47.95
N THR A 220 16.91 -16.76 -47.74
CA THR A 220 16.95 -15.69 -48.75
C THR A 220 18.37 -15.14 -48.94
N VAL A 221 19.19 -15.11 -47.91
CA VAL A 221 20.58 -14.61 -47.95
C VAL A 221 21.54 -15.65 -48.58
N GLN A 222 21.19 -16.95 -48.57
CA GLN A 222 22.02 -18.00 -49.22
C GLN A 222 21.75 -18.14 -50.74
N VAL A 223 20.72 -17.50 -51.28
CA VAL A 223 20.35 -17.58 -52.71
C VAL A 223 20.81 -16.34 -53.50
N LEU A 224 21.42 -15.35 -52.85
CA LEU A 224 22.07 -14.18 -53.46
C LEU A 224 23.61 -14.32 -53.48
#